data_90b0f421efebcc5934ce5c628476c384
#
_entry.id   90b0f421efebcc5934ce5c628476c384
#
_cell.length_a   1.000
_cell.length_b   1.000
_cell.length_c   1.000
_cell.angle_alpha   90.00
_cell.angle_beta   90.00
_cell.angle_gamma   90.00
#
_symmetry.space_group_name_H-M   'P 1'
#
loop_
_entity.id
_entity.type
_entity.pdbx_description
1 polymer ?
#
loop_
_entity_poly.entity_id
_entity_poly.type
_entity_poly.pdbx_seq_one_letter_code
_entity_poly.pdbx_strand_id
1 'polypeptide(L)'
;MRHLLAGFVLFLLLSGCAFAVAQEVYDAGEYTIELPSPVWKVITEPDAAHEHAEFVNGDRLEGYLQIRKEVVDAGTAPSDLARRDLDQKLRFLPGFVEGKEEKFSGRLSGVTVSYEFIKTAKPMTGRIYYLQADNRTIYALRFSGLRDRLPRIRNQTDLIARSFKLK
;
A
#
# COMPACT_ATOMS: atom_id res chain seq x y z
N MET A 1 -3.22 72.62 18.43
CA MET A 1 -3.37 72.08 17.08
C MET A 1 -2.85 70.61 17.11
N ARG A 2 -3.74 69.64 17.05
CA ARG A 2 -3.41 68.24 17.30
C ARG A 2 -3.38 67.54 15.95
N HIS A 3 -2.22 66.95 15.58
CA HIS A 3 -2.08 66.14 14.39
C HIS A 3 -2.34 64.66 14.72
N LEU A 4 -3.45 64.13 14.20
CA LEU A 4 -3.78 62.75 14.21
C LEU A 4 -2.96 62.02 13.12
N LEU A 5 -2.05 61.13 13.52
CA LEU A 5 -1.38 60.18 12.65
C LEU A 5 -2.25 58.92 12.57
N ALA A 6 -2.89 58.71 11.42
CA ALA A 6 -3.59 57.49 11.11
C ALA A 6 -2.57 56.44 10.64
N GLY A 7 -2.31 55.45 11.49
CA GLY A 7 -1.50 54.26 11.13
C GLY A 7 -2.30 53.27 10.26
N PHE A 8 -1.89 53.14 9.03
CA PHE A 8 -2.44 52.14 8.09
C PHE A 8 -1.74 50.80 8.33
N VAL A 9 -2.40 49.89 9.06
CA VAL A 9 -1.91 48.52 9.26
C VAL A 9 -2.30 47.69 8.04
N LEU A 10 -1.32 47.49 7.16
CA LEU A 10 -1.46 46.60 6.00
C LEU A 10 -1.34 45.14 6.47
N PHE A 11 -2.48 44.46 6.63
CA PHE A 11 -2.54 43.03 6.95
C PHE A 11 -2.25 42.23 5.66
N LEU A 12 -0.99 41.80 5.47
CA LEU A 12 -0.58 40.90 4.40
C LEU A 12 -1.12 39.52 4.74
N LEU A 13 -2.29 39.14 4.16
CA LEU A 13 -2.78 37.77 4.11
C LEU A 13 -1.86 36.93 3.19
N LEU A 14 -0.87 36.28 3.76
CA LEU A 14 -0.13 35.22 3.09
C LEU A 14 -1.08 34.03 2.91
N SER A 15 -1.78 34.03 1.78
CA SER A 15 -2.48 32.83 1.30
C SER A 15 -1.44 31.79 0.92
N GLY A 16 -1.12 30.91 1.87
CA GLY A 16 -0.33 29.70 1.60
C GLY A 16 -1.11 28.81 0.65
N CYS A 17 -0.80 28.86 -0.65
CA CYS A 17 -1.23 27.85 -1.59
C CYS A 17 -0.59 26.52 -1.18
N ALA A 18 -1.29 25.71 -0.40
CA ALA A 18 -0.96 24.29 -0.27
C ALA A 18 -1.12 23.67 -1.65
N PHE A 19 -0.01 23.41 -2.34
CA PHE A 19 -0.02 22.57 -3.53
C PHE A 19 -0.44 21.17 -3.08
N ALA A 20 -1.72 20.84 -3.24
CA ALA A 20 -2.18 19.47 -3.17
C ALA A 20 -1.48 18.72 -4.32
N VAL A 21 -0.48 17.91 -4.00
CA VAL A 21 0.07 16.96 -4.97
C VAL A 21 -1.10 16.04 -5.35
N ALA A 22 -1.55 16.14 -6.59
CA ALA A 22 -2.62 15.29 -7.08
C ALA A 22 -2.17 13.84 -6.94
N GLN A 23 -2.87 13.06 -6.12
CA GLN A 23 -2.65 11.62 -6.02
C GLN A 23 -3.06 10.99 -7.35
N GLU A 24 -2.14 10.22 -7.93
CA GLU A 24 -2.41 9.48 -9.16
C GLU A 24 -3.33 8.30 -8.84
N VAL A 25 -4.45 8.18 -9.58
CA VAL A 25 -5.36 7.04 -9.45
C VAL A 25 -5.00 6.02 -10.52
N TYR A 26 -4.60 4.84 -10.10
CA TYR A 26 -4.42 3.69 -10.99
C TYR A 26 -5.73 2.91 -11.11
N ASP A 27 -6.13 2.63 -12.35
CA ASP A 27 -7.36 1.92 -12.71
C ASP A 27 -7.02 0.59 -13.38
N ALA A 28 -7.29 -0.52 -12.68
CA ALA A 28 -7.08 -1.88 -13.17
C ALA A 28 -8.33 -2.49 -13.84
N GLY A 29 -9.39 -1.70 -14.10
CA GLY A 29 -10.66 -2.22 -14.63
C GLY A 29 -11.58 -2.77 -13.54
N GLU A 30 -11.16 -3.74 -12.73
CA GLU A 30 -11.94 -4.31 -11.63
C GLU A 30 -11.83 -3.51 -10.32
N TYR A 31 -10.72 -2.78 -10.13
CA TYR A 31 -10.47 -1.99 -8.92
C TYR A 31 -9.67 -0.72 -9.25
N THR A 32 -9.67 0.20 -8.32
CA THR A 32 -8.81 1.39 -8.33
C THR A 32 -8.01 1.49 -7.04
N ILE A 33 -6.81 2.09 -7.12
CA ILE A 33 -5.98 2.50 -5.99
C ILE A 33 -5.46 3.91 -6.20
N GLU A 34 -5.17 4.61 -5.11
CA GLU A 34 -4.51 5.90 -5.12
C GLU A 34 -3.00 5.71 -4.86
N LEU A 35 -2.17 6.19 -5.77
CA LEU A 35 -0.71 6.18 -5.60
C LEU A 35 -0.30 7.47 -4.89
N PRO A 36 0.21 7.41 -3.64
CA PRO A 36 0.38 8.59 -2.79
C PRO A 36 1.55 9.49 -3.21
N SER A 37 2.32 9.09 -4.20
CA SER A 37 3.48 9.84 -4.67
C SER A 37 3.79 9.47 -6.12
N PRO A 38 4.32 10.40 -6.93
CA PRO A 38 4.72 10.13 -8.32
C PRO A 38 5.94 9.21 -8.43
N VAL A 39 6.56 8.83 -7.31
CA VAL A 39 7.64 7.85 -7.25
C VAL A 39 7.12 6.44 -7.48
N TRP A 40 5.86 6.16 -7.12
CA TRP A 40 5.19 4.91 -7.45
C TRP A 40 4.93 4.81 -8.95
N LYS A 41 5.39 3.73 -9.57
CA LYS A 41 5.23 3.45 -11.00
C LYS A 41 4.67 2.06 -11.20
N VAL A 42 3.68 1.92 -12.07
CA VAL A 42 3.24 0.61 -12.57
C VAL A 42 4.35 0.04 -13.47
N ILE A 43 4.68 -1.24 -13.31
CA ILE A 43 5.67 -1.95 -14.12
C ILE A 43 5.09 -3.19 -14.80
N THR A 44 3.95 -3.68 -14.33
CA THR A 44 3.18 -4.75 -14.95
C THR A 44 1.70 -4.45 -14.76
N GLU A 45 0.94 -4.48 -15.85
CA GLU A 45 -0.53 -4.41 -15.82
C GLU A 45 -1.12 -5.80 -15.97
N PRO A 46 -2.28 -6.09 -15.36
CA PRO A 46 -2.96 -7.35 -15.56
C PRO A 46 -3.34 -7.54 -17.03
N ASP A 47 -3.02 -8.69 -17.58
CA ASP A 47 -3.39 -9.11 -18.93
C ASP A 47 -3.64 -10.63 -18.97
N ALA A 48 -3.82 -11.20 -20.15
CA ALA A 48 -4.05 -12.63 -20.31
C ALA A 48 -2.88 -13.52 -19.83
N ALA A 49 -1.66 -12.97 -19.74
CA ALA A 49 -0.45 -13.67 -19.30
C ALA A 49 -0.10 -13.35 -17.84
N HIS A 50 -0.54 -12.21 -17.33
CA HIS A 50 -0.21 -11.72 -15.99
C HIS A 50 -1.51 -11.44 -15.20
N GLU A 51 -1.82 -12.31 -14.25
CA GLU A 51 -3.03 -12.19 -13.41
C GLU A 51 -2.90 -11.13 -12.29
N HIS A 52 -1.85 -10.29 -12.32
CA HIS A 52 -1.55 -9.36 -11.24
C HIS A 52 -0.96 -8.04 -11.74
N ALA A 53 -1.19 -6.98 -10.98
CA ALA A 53 -0.51 -5.71 -11.19
C ALA A 53 0.75 -5.62 -10.33
N GLU A 54 1.81 -5.03 -10.87
CA GLU A 54 3.05 -4.77 -10.13
C GLU A 54 3.44 -3.30 -10.19
N PHE A 55 3.95 -2.81 -9.07
CA PHE A 55 4.40 -1.42 -8.90
C PHE A 55 5.75 -1.37 -8.19
N VAL A 56 6.51 -0.31 -8.43
CA VAL A 56 7.72 0.01 -7.67
C VAL A 56 7.66 1.43 -7.10
N ASN A 57 8.26 1.62 -5.94
CA ASN A 57 8.57 2.92 -5.37
C ASN A 57 10.08 3.17 -5.59
N GLY A 58 10.41 3.90 -6.66
CA GLY A 58 11.80 4.01 -7.11
C GLY A 58 12.28 2.74 -7.80
N ASP A 59 12.61 1.72 -7.03
CA ASP A 59 13.00 0.39 -7.52
C ASP A 59 12.41 -0.75 -6.66
N ARG A 60 12.68 -2.02 -7.06
CA ARG A 60 12.16 -3.21 -6.36
C ARG A 60 12.75 -3.42 -4.97
N LEU A 61 13.85 -2.76 -4.63
CA LEU A 61 14.49 -2.87 -3.32
C LEU A 61 14.02 -1.77 -2.36
N GLU A 62 13.68 -0.59 -2.88
CA GLU A 62 13.10 0.50 -2.09
C GLU A 62 11.65 0.19 -1.70
N GLY A 63 10.85 -0.23 -2.68
CA GLY A 63 9.47 -0.65 -2.45
C GLY A 63 8.89 -1.32 -3.69
N TYR A 64 8.36 -2.53 -3.52
CA TYR A 64 7.70 -3.30 -4.53
C TYR A 64 6.32 -3.71 -4.05
N LEU A 65 5.31 -3.51 -4.86
CA LEU A 65 3.93 -3.94 -4.62
C LEU A 65 3.48 -4.89 -5.71
N GLN A 66 2.88 -6.01 -5.32
CA GLN A 66 2.13 -6.90 -6.20
C GLN A 66 0.69 -7.00 -5.68
N ILE A 67 -0.28 -6.79 -6.57
CA ILE A 67 -1.72 -6.92 -6.26
C ILE A 67 -2.25 -8.16 -6.98
N ARG A 68 -2.79 -9.10 -6.23
CA ARG A 68 -3.39 -10.34 -6.76
C ARG A 68 -4.81 -10.50 -6.27
N LYS A 69 -5.67 -11.01 -7.16
CA LYS A 69 -7.00 -11.48 -6.84
C LYS A 69 -6.91 -12.96 -6.48
N GLU A 70 -7.38 -13.33 -5.30
CA GLU A 70 -7.42 -14.70 -4.83
C GLU A 70 -8.88 -15.15 -4.73
N VAL A 71 -9.23 -16.17 -5.52
CA VAL A 71 -10.53 -16.83 -5.42
C VAL A 71 -10.45 -17.92 -4.37
N VAL A 72 -11.33 -17.87 -3.39
CA VAL A 72 -11.32 -18.75 -2.22
C VAL A 72 -12.67 -19.48 -2.06
N ASP A 73 -12.71 -20.47 -1.19
CA ASP A 73 -13.95 -21.10 -0.81
C ASP A 73 -14.88 -20.11 -0.09
N ALA A 74 -16.19 -20.27 -0.28
CA ALA A 74 -17.18 -19.37 0.30
C ALA A 74 -17.04 -19.31 1.83
N GLY A 75 -16.96 -18.10 2.37
CA GLY A 75 -16.80 -17.86 3.81
C GLY A 75 -15.37 -17.92 4.32
N THR A 76 -14.37 -18.11 3.46
CA THR A 76 -12.95 -18.02 3.87
C THR A 76 -12.65 -16.59 4.35
N ALA A 77 -12.16 -16.48 5.59
CA ALA A 77 -11.77 -15.20 6.14
C ALA A 77 -10.36 -14.77 5.64
N PRO A 78 -10.06 -13.46 5.58
CA PRO A 78 -8.72 -12.97 5.25
C PRO A 78 -7.61 -13.55 6.14
N SER A 79 -7.86 -13.78 7.42
CA SER A 79 -6.92 -14.44 8.35
C SER A 79 -6.64 -15.91 8.00
N ASP A 80 -7.64 -16.63 7.43
CA ASP A 80 -7.44 -18.01 7.03
C ASP A 80 -6.55 -18.09 5.78
N LEU A 81 -6.76 -17.17 4.81
CA LEU A 81 -5.88 -17.04 3.65
C LEU A 81 -4.46 -16.63 4.08
N ALA A 82 -4.32 -15.67 5.00
CA ALA A 82 -3.04 -15.24 5.53
C ALA A 82 -2.28 -16.41 6.17
N ARG A 83 -2.95 -17.23 6.99
CA ARG A 83 -2.38 -18.43 7.61
C ARG A 83 -1.98 -19.46 6.58
N ARG A 84 -2.82 -19.73 5.57
CA ARG A 84 -2.49 -20.61 4.46
C ARG A 84 -1.25 -20.17 3.71
N ASP A 85 -1.15 -18.89 3.37
CA ASP A 85 0.03 -18.32 2.70
C ASP A 85 1.28 -18.38 3.58
N LEU A 86 1.15 -18.16 4.89
CA LEU A 86 2.23 -18.34 5.85
C LEU A 86 2.76 -19.78 5.81
N ASP A 87 1.87 -20.76 5.95
CA ASP A 87 2.24 -22.17 6.06
C ASP A 87 2.75 -22.76 4.73
N GLN A 88 2.22 -22.31 3.60
CA GLN A 88 2.50 -22.93 2.30
C GLN A 88 3.51 -22.17 1.44
N LYS A 89 3.77 -20.88 1.73
CA LYS A 89 4.62 -20.03 0.89
C LYS A 89 5.67 -19.26 1.70
N LEU A 90 5.24 -18.45 2.69
CA LEU A 90 6.15 -17.50 3.34
C LEU A 90 7.19 -18.20 4.21
N ARG A 91 6.80 -19.24 4.93
CA ARG A 91 7.67 -19.99 5.85
C ARG A 91 8.88 -20.63 5.15
N PHE A 92 8.80 -20.85 3.84
CA PHE A 92 9.88 -21.41 3.02
C PHE A 92 10.84 -20.36 2.45
N LEU A 93 10.59 -19.07 2.69
CA LEU A 93 11.52 -18.02 2.28
C LEU A 93 12.82 -18.13 3.09
N PRO A 94 13.99 -17.96 2.47
CA PRO A 94 15.27 -17.98 3.18
C PRO A 94 15.28 -16.96 4.31
N GLY A 95 15.71 -17.36 5.52
CA GLY A 95 15.78 -16.49 6.69
C GLY A 95 14.43 -15.89 7.12
N PHE A 96 13.34 -16.63 6.86
CA PHE A 96 12.00 -16.19 7.23
C PHE A 96 11.88 -15.95 8.75
N VAL A 97 11.32 -14.80 9.11
CA VAL A 97 10.91 -14.45 10.47
C VAL A 97 9.48 -13.96 10.41
N GLU A 98 8.60 -14.61 11.14
CA GLU A 98 7.20 -14.22 11.25
C GLU A 98 7.08 -12.93 12.06
N GLY A 99 6.32 -11.99 11.55
CA GLY A 99 6.00 -10.73 12.22
C GLY A 99 4.61 -10.75 12.84
N LYS A 100 3.93 -9.61 12.82
CA LYS A 100 2.61 -9.45 13.43
C LYS A 100 1.49 -9.56 12.40
N GLU A 101 0.39 -10.22 12.81
CA GLU A 101 -0.91 -10.06 12.19
C GLU A 101 -1.71 -9.00 12.93
N GLU A 102 -2.32 -8.07 12.20
CA GLU A 102 -3.12 -6.98 12.74
C GLU A 102 -4.42 -6.85 11.92
N LYS A 103 -5.51 -6.47 12.57
CA LYS A 103 -6.75 -6.11 11.86
C LYS A 103 -6.51 -4.90 10.99
N PHE A 104 -7.07 -4.91 9.80
CA PHE A 104 -7.02 -3.80 8.87
C PHE A 104 -8.43 -3.30 8.53
N SER A 105 -8.58 -1.97 8.47
CA SER A 105 -9.80 -1.29 8.06
C SER A 105 -9.47 -0.16 7.10
N GLY A 106 -10.06 -0.22 5.93
CA GLY A 106 -9.99 0.76 4.86
C GLY A 106 -11.35 0.84 4.17
N ARG A 107 -11.39 1.04 2.86
CA ARG A 107 -12.62 0.86 2.05
C ARG A 107 -13.07 -0.60 2.08
N LEU A 108 -12.12 -1.53 2.10
CA LEU A 108 -12.33 -2.93 2.41
C LEU A 108 -11.71 -3.24 3.77
N SER A 109 -12.28 -4.23 4.46
CA SER A 109 -11.75 -4.74 5.73
C SER A 109 -10.95 -6.02 5.49
N GLY A 110 -10.07 -6.35 6.44
CA GLY A 110 -9.27 -7.55 6.37
C GLY A 110 -8.21 -7.64 7.45
N VAL A 111 -7.09 -8.24 7.11
CA VAL A 111 -5.91 -8.33 7.99
C VAL A 111 -4.65 -7.90 7.25
N THR A 112 -3.66 -7.47 7.99
CA THR A 112 -2.31 -7.25 7.50
C THR A 112 -1.34 -8.12 8.26
N VAL A 113 -0.38 -8.72 7.55
CA VAL A 113 0.72 -9.49 8.14
C VAL A 113 2.05 -8.91 7.73
N SER A 114 3.01 -8.93 8.65
CA SER A 114 4.38 -8.52 8.38
C SER A 114 5.32 -9.72 8.54
N TYR A 115 6.46 -9.71 7.86
CA TYR A 115 7.47 -10.76 7.94
C TYR A 115 8.82 -10.23 7.46
N GLU A 116 9.90 -10.93 7.84
CA GLU A 116 11.25 -10.68 7.32
C GLU A 116 11.73 -11.91 6.56
N PHE A 117 12.65 -11.71 5.61
CA PHE A 117 13.25 -12.78 4.83
C PHE A 117 14.57 -12.32 4.19
N ILE A 118 15.30 -13.24 3.57
CA ILE A 118 16.53 -12.93 2.83
C ILE A 118 16.29 -13.18 1.34
N LYS A 119 16.62 -12.19 0.50
CA LYS A 119 16.61 -12.33 -0.95
C LYS A 119 17.93 -11.85 -1.52
N THR A 120 18.63 -12.74 -2.27
CA THR A 120 19.95 -12.43 -2.86
C THR A 120 20.92 -11.85 -1.82
N ALA A 121 21.04 -12.55 -0.67
CA ALA A 121 21.84 -12.16 0.49
C ALA A 121 21.49 -10.80 1.14
N LYS A 122 20.36 -10.18 0.78
CA LYS A 122 19.90 -8.91 1.36
C LYS A 122 18.77 -9.16 2.36
N PRO A 123 18.80 -8.52 3.53
CA PRO A 123 17.71 -8.57 4.48
C PRO A 123 16.51 -7.76 3.94
N MET A 124 15.40 -8.44 3.78
CA MET A 124 14.14 -7.89 3.25
C MET A 124 13.06 -7.90 4.32
N THR A 125 12.09 -7.04 4.18
CA THR A 125 10.83 -7.12 4.91
C THR A 125 9.67 -7.16 3.93
N GLY A 126 8.60 -7.83 4.32
CA GLY A 126 7.35 -7.89 3.60
C GLY A 126 6.17 -7.47 4.48
N ARG A 127 5.15 -6.92 3.84
CA ARG A 127 3.85 -6.61 4.44
C ARG A 127 2.75 -6.95 3.44
N ILE A 128 1.78 -7.75 3.86
CA ILE A 128 0.68 -8.15 3.00
C ILE A 128 -0.62 -7.68 3.64
N TYR A 129 -1.48 -7.05 2.83
CA TYR A 129 -2.86 -6.75 3.19
C TYR A 129 -3.75 -7.74 2.47
N TYR A 130 -4.55 -8.50 3.20
CA TYR A 130 -5.57 -9.38 2.70
C TYR A 130 -6.92 -8.72 2.87
N LEU A 131 -7.52 -8.25 1.77
CA LEU A 131 -8.72 -7.41 1.76
C LEU A 131 -9.90 -8.22 1.26
N GLN A 132 -10.94 -8.35 2.09
CA GLN A 132 -12.16 -9.06 1.70
C GLN A 132 -12.97 -8.23 0.71
N ALA A 133 -13.11 -8.73 -0.52
CA ALA A 133 -13.92 -8.09 -1.55
C ALA A 133 -15.37 -8.57 -1.49
N ASP A 134 -15.56 -9.89 -1.43
CA ASP A 134 -16.86 -10.55 -1.30
C ASP A 134 -16.70 -11.91 -0.60
N ASN A 135 -17.75 -12.75 -0.63
CA ASN A 135 -17.78 -14.06 0.05
C ASN A 135 -16.75 -15.06 -0.50
N ARG A 136 -16.20 -14.86 -1.70
CA ARG A 136 -15.29 -15.78 -2.40
C ARG A 136 -14.05 -15.10 -2.98
N THR A 137 -13.86 -13.82 -2.73
CA THR A 137 -12.76 -13.04 -3.31
C THR A 137 -12.03 -12.25 -2.24
N ILE A 138 -10.71 -12.43 -2.18
CA ILE A 138 -9.80 -11.67 -1.34
C ILE A 138 -8.71 -11.08 -2.26
N TYR A 139 -8.42 -9.79 -2.10
CA TYR A 139 -7.27 -9.20 -2.76
C TYR A 139 -6.07 -9.20 -1.81
N ALA A 140 -4.94 -9.71 -2.28
CA ALA A 140 -3.67 -9.70 -1.57
C ALA A 140 -2.76 -8.60 -2.15
N LEU A 141 -2.53 -7.54 -1.37
CA LEU A 141 -1.60 -6.46 -1.67
C LEU A 141 -0.29 -6.76 -0.95
N ARG A 142 0.69 -7.31 -1.67
CA ARG A 142 1.98 -7.71 -1.13
C ARG A 142 3.03 -6.65 -1.37
N PHE A 143 3.44 -5.97 -0.31
CA PHE A 143 4.58 -5.06 -0.32
C PHE A 143 5.85 -5.78 0.13
N SER A 144 6.98 -5.47 -0.51
CA SER A 144 8.30 -5.91 -0.07
C SER A 144 9.37 -4.88 -0.42
N GLY A 145 10.46 -4.89 0.33
CA GLY A 145 11.60 -4.00 0.13
C GLY A 145 12.71 -4.33 1.11
N LEU A 146 13.83 -3.62 1.05
CA LEU A 146 14.91 -3.74 2.03
C LEU A 146 14.36 -3.47 3.43
N ARG A 147 14.87 -4.21 4.43
CA ARG A 147 14.41 -4.14 5.83
C ARG A 147 14.50 -2.73 6.43
N ASP A 148 15.44 -1.92 5.97
CA ASP A 148 15.63 -0.53 6.40
C ASP A 148 14.89 0.50 5.53
N ARG A 149 14.29 0.09 4.40
CA ARG A 149 13.63 0.97 3.43
C ARG A 149 12.11 0.90 3.50
N LEU A 150 11.54 -0.29 3.36
CA LEU A 150 10.09 -0.45 3.36
C LEU A 150 9.38 0.17 4.57
N PRO A 151 9.92 0.09 5.83
CA PRO A 151 9.29 0.75 6.97
C PRO A 151 9.20 2.27 6.85
N ARG A 152 10.10 2.92 6.09
CA ARG A 152 10.09 4.38 5.88
C ARG A 152 8.90 4.84 5.05
N ILE A 153 8.39 3.96 4.18
CA ILE A 153 7.21 4.24 3.34
C ILE A 153 5.95 3.54 3.85
N ARG A 154 5.93 3.07 5.11
CA ARG A 154 4.78 2.38 5.71
C ARG A 154 3.47 3.16 5.55
N ASN A 155 3.50 4.47 5.78
CA ASN A 155 2.32 5.32 5.61
C ASN A 155 1.79 5.29 4.16
N GLN A 156 2.68 5.20 3.17
CA GLN A 156 2.29 5.09 1.77
C GLN A 156 1.67 3.73 1.48
N THR A 157 2.22 2.62 2.01
CA THR A 157 1.62 1.29 1.84
C THR A 157 0.24 1.21 2.47
N ASP A 158 0.06 1.81 3.66
CA ASP A 158 -1.25 1.89 4.33
C ASP A 158 -2.25 2.75 3.53
N LEU A 159 -1.82 3.88 2.94
CA LEU A 159 -2.67 4.73 2.09
C LEU A 159 -3.14 3.98 0.83
N ILE A 160 -2.24 3.29 0.14
CA ILE A 160 -2.58 2.47 -1.04
C ILE A 160 -3.64 1.42 -0.65
N ALA A 161 -3.40 0.66 0.43
CA ALA A 161 -4.33 -0.37 0.87
C ALA A 161 -5.69 0.20 1.31
N ARG A 162 -5.73 1.38 1.96
CA ARG A 162 -6.98 2.06 2.37
C ARG A 162 -7.77 2.61 1.19
N SER A 163 -7.09 3.03 0.13
CA SER A 163 -7.72 3.57 -1.07
C SER A 163 -8.29 2.50 -2.01
N PHE A 164 -7.90 1.23 -1.81
CA PHE A 164 -8.34 0.12 -2.66
C PHE A 164 -9.87 0.04 -2.72
N LYS A 165 -10.41 0.18 -3.92
CA LYS A 165 -11.85 0.25 -4.18
C LYS A 165 -12.21 -0.63 -5.35
N LEU A 166 -13.20 -1.49 -5.18
CA LEU A 166 -13.85 -2.23 -6.27
C LEU A 166 -14.71 -1.29 -7.12
N LYS A 167 -14.83 -1.59 -8.38
CA LYS A 167 -15.74 -0.93 -9.32
C LYS A 167 -17.10 -1.60 -9.39
#